data_b8abeae0bc25effb737dbd0798c21606
#
_entry.id   b8abeae0bc25effb737dbd0798c21606
#
_cell.length_a   1.000
_cell.length_b   1.000
_cell.length_c   1.000
_cell.angle_alpha   90.00
_cell.angle_beta   90.00
_cell.angle_gamma   90.00
#
_symmetry.space_group_name_H-M   'P 1'
#
loop_
_entity.id
_entity.type
_entity.pdbx_description
1 polymer ?
#
loop_
_entity_poly.entity_id
_entity_poly.type
_entity_poly.pdbx_seq_one_letter_code
_entity_poly.pdbx_strand_id
1 'polypeptide(L)'
;MLAAAGLLGTWAIGAQVMQNYLLGQVDARLDRLSGQAQRQLLIGVDPTRSNRGPVWAQLELVVLRHPDGQVVDVGPRRDSDVRPALPAFGSVEPGSYLTVDSMGDASPRWRVLIRPLGEDEVVVATSQADVDTAVDDLRRTFLLISLGALVLLAATGYALVRGGLRPLEEVESTAEGIAAGDLSRRVPVRRPGSEVGRLAVSLNGMLGQIEQAFHARARSEEAARISEGRMRRFVADASHELRTPLTSIRGYAELYRQGAVSDVGEVMSRIEGQAERMSALVADLLLLASLDRQRPLELAPVDLAVLAVDAVHEARVVAPDRSIALKLDIGDEEAMVLGDTQRLRQVAANLVGNALRHTAGAVEVRVRLTRLTAVFEVVDEGPGMTPEQAERVFERFYRADPSRTQESGGTGLGLAIVDALVFAHGGSIAVQSTPAAGTTFSVALPRLVDA
;
A
#
# COMPACT_ATOMS: atom_id res chain seq x y z
N MET A 1 25.29 -21.04 -24.15
CA MET A 1 26.58 -21.25 -24.82
C MET A 1 27.37 -22.37 -24.15
N LEU A 2 27.75 -22.32 -22.88
CA LEU A 2 28.57 -23.36 -22.21
C LEU A 2 27.93 -24.76 -22.23
N ALA A 3 26.62 -24.88 -21.98
CA ALA A 3 25.92 -26.16 -22.03
C ALA A 3 25.92 -26.81 -23.43
N ALA A 4 25.75 -26.01 -24.48
CA ALA A 4 25.82 -26.49 -25.86
C ALA A 4 27.23 -26.95 -26.25
N ALA A 5 28.26 -26.20 -25.84
CA ALA A 5 29.66 -26.58 -26.07
C ALA A 5 30.03 -27.88 -25.32
N GLY A 6 29.53 -28.03 -24.09
CA GLY A 6 29.71 -29.25 -23.31
C GLY A 6 29.06 -30.49 -23.97
N LEU A 7 27.83 -30.37 -24.46
CA LEU A 7 27.11 -31.43 -25.15
C LEU A 7 27.80 -31.81 -26.47
N LEU A 8 28.28 -30.85 -27.25
CA LEU A 8 29.03 -31.10 -28.48
C LEU A 8 30.38 -31.78 -28.19
N GLY A 9 31.08 -31.38 -27.14
CA GLY A 9 32.34 -32.00 -26.72
C GLY A 9 32.15 -33.46 -26.28
N THR A 10 31.17 -33.74 -25.44
CA THR A 10 30.86 -35.11 -25.00
C THR A 10 30.40 -35.98 -26.14
N TRP A 11 29.64 -35.43 -27.11
CA TRP A 11 29.22 -36.13 -28.30
C TRP A 11 30.42 -36.54 -29.19
N ALA A 12 31.34 -35.62 -29.49
CA ALA A 12 32.50 -35.88 -30.34
C ALA A 12 33.42 -36.96 -29.73
N ILE A 13 33.67 -36.82 -28.41
CA ILE A 13 34.51 -37.81 -27.69
C ILE A 13 33.81 -39.16 -27.65
N GLY A 14 32.52 -39.22 -27.35
CA GLY A 14 31.74 -40.47 -27.27
C GLY A 14 31.70 -41.23 -28.61
N ALA A 15 31.47 -40.51 -29.73
CA ALA A 15 31.49 -41.08 -31.07
C ALA A 15 32.87 -41.66 -31.43
N GLN A 16 33.94 -40.93 -31.11
CA GLN A 16 35.31 -41.37 -31.37
C GLN A 16 35.70 -42.62 -30.56
N VAL A 17 35.34 -42.64 -29.27
CA VAL A 17 35.59 -43.78 -28.38
C VAL A 17 34.85 -45.00 -28.88
N MET A 18 33.58 -44.87 -29.27
CA MET A 18 32.76 -45.96 -29.78
C MET A 18 33.33 -46.49 -31.10
N GLN A 19 33.69 -45.61 -32.03
CA GLN A 19 34.31 -46.00 -33.30
C GLN A 19 35.59 -46.78 -33.06
N ASN A 20 36.48 -46.32 -32.20
CA ASN A 20 37.72 -47.01 -31.87
C ASN A 20 37.45 -48.36 -31.19
N TYR A 21 36.46 -48.47 -30.33
CA TYR A 21 36.06 -49.70 -29.67
C TYR A 21 35.55 -50.75 -30.69
N LEU A 22 34.65 -50.35 -31.60
CA LEU A 22 34.11 -51.26 -32.64
C LEU A 22 35.16 -51.71 -33.63
N LEU A 23 36.07 -50.80 -34.06
CA LEU A 23 37.20 -51.15 -34.90
C LEU A 23 38.15 -52.15 -34.22
N GLY A 24 38.39 -51.95 -32.90
CA GLY A 24 39.20 -52.95 -32.15
C GLY A 24 38.55 -54.32 -32.07
N GLN A 25 37.20 -54.39 -32.01
CA GLN A 25 36.53 -55.71 -32.11
C GLN A 25 36.65 -56.32 -33.49
N VAL A 26 36.53 -55.51 -34.57
CA VAL A 26 36.74 -55.96 -35.95
C VAL A 26 38.18 -56.46 -36.13
N ASP A 27 39.16 -55.75 -35.65
CA ASP A 27 40.58 -56.15 -35.72
C ASP A 27 40.85 -57.47 -34.99
N ALA A 28 40.34 -57.63 -33.77
CA ALA A 28 40.47 -58.86 -33.01
C ALA A 28 39.75 -60.05 -33.67
N ARG A 29 38.65 -59.78 -34.41
CA ARG A 29 37.97 -60.83 -35.21
C ARG A 29 38.76 -61.21 -36.44
N LEU A 30 39.28 -60.24 -37.20
CA LEU A 30 40.14 -60.42 -38.35
C LEU A 30 41.39 -61.19 -37.96
N ASP A 31 42.03 -60.92 -36.86
CA ASP A 31 43.22 -61.54 -36.35
C ASP A 31 42.99 -63.06 -36.12
N ARG A 32 41.92 -63.35 -35.40
CA ARG A 32 41.55 -64.78 -35.12
C ARG A 32 41.22 -65.53 -36.38
N LEU A 33 40.42 -64.96 -37.28
CA LEU A 33 39.98 -65.62 -38.49
C LEU A 33 41.12 -65.75 -39.52
N SER A 34 41.97 -64.76 -39.68
CA SER A 34 43.15 -64.79 -40.57
C SER A 34 44.17 -65.86 -40.15
N GLY A 35 44.41 -65.96 -38.80
CA GLY A 35 45.30 -66.98 -38.29
C GLY A 35 44.77 -68.42 -38.51
N GLN A 36 43.44 -68.60 -38.49
CA GLN A 36 42.81 -69.89 -38.81
C GLN A 36 42.87 -70.19 -40.33
N ALA A 37 42.59 -69.19 -41.17
CA ALA A 37 42.67 -69.29 -42.62
C ALA A 37 44.09 -69.62 -43.08
N GLN A 38 45.10 -68.92 -42.53
CA GLN A 38 46.51 -69.17 -42.81
C GLN A 38 46.93 -70.64 -42.48
N ARG A 39 46.51 -71.10 -41.30
CA ARG A 39 46.81 -72.49 -40.90
C ARG A 39 46.15 -73.55 -41.83
N GLN A 40 44.91 -73.30 -42.28
CA GLN A 40 44.25 -74.22 -43.22
C GLN A 40 44.89 -74.24 -44.60
N LEU A 41 45.36 -73.10 -45.10
CA LEU A 41 46.12 -72.99 -46.34
C LEU A 41 47.46 -73.70 -46.24
N LEU A 42 48.19 -73.62 -45.11
CA LEU A 42 49.44 -74.33 -44.88
C LEU A 42 49.29 -75.87 -44.85
N ILE A 43 48.15 -76.37 -44.41
CA ILE A 43 47.90 -77.87 -44.38
C ILE A 43 47.40 -78.41 -45.76
N GLY A 44 47.36 -77.55 -46.78
CA GLY A 44 46.98 -77.93 -48.12
C GLY A 44 45.48 -78.16 -48.31
N VAL A 45 44.64 -77.56 -47.47
CA VAL A 45 43.20 -77.56 -47.67
C VAL A 45 42.88 -76.70 -48.88
N ASP A 46 42.43 -77.28 -49.96
CA ASP A 46 42.03 -76.60 -51.17
C ASP A 46 40.72 -75.75 -50.88
N PRO A 47 40.85 -74.46 -50.83
CA PRO A 47 39.71 -73.57 -50.46
C PRO A 47 38.67 -73.50 -51.58
N THR A 48 38.95 -73.99 -52.78
CA THR A 48 38.01 -73.93 -53.92
C THR A 48 37.04 -75.11 -53.94
N ARG A 49 37.26 -76.19 -53.13
CA ARG A 49 36.36 -77.31 -53.04
C ARG A 49 35.17 -77.09 -52.14
N SER A 50 34.04 -77.70 -52.45
CA SER A 50 32.68 -77.39 -51.92
C SER A 50 32.43 -77.70 -50.43
N ASN A 51 33.41 -78.16 -49.64
CA ASN A 51 33.28 -78.48 -48.23
C ASN A 51 34.06 -77.42 -47.37
N ARG A 52 33.65 -76.19 -47.44
CA ARG A 52 34.23 -75.09 -46.70
C ARG A 52 33.86 -75.23 -45.22
N GLY A 53 34.82 -75.31 -44.35
CA GLY A 53 34.64 -75.30 -42.89
C GLY A 53 34.09 -74.00 -42.39
N PRO A 54 33.61 -73.95 -41.14
CA PRO A 54 32.91 -72.79 -40.57
C PRO A 54 33.72 -71.47 -40.54
N VAL A 55 35.06 -71.57 -40.73
CA VAL A 55 35.94 -70.35 -40.73
C VAL A 55 35.73 -69.52 -41.97
N TRP A 56 35.65 -70.14 -43.14
CA TRP A 56 35.48 -69.43 -44.40
C TRP A 56 34.10 -68.72 -44.54
N ALA A 57 33.09 -69.31 -43.92
CA ALA A 57 31.75 -68.71 -43.92
C ALA A 57 31.68 -67.43 -43.13
N GLN A 58 32.62 -67.17 -42.24
CA GLN A 58 32.64 -65.95 -41.38
C GLN A 58 33.48 -64.80 -41.97
N LEU A 59 34.27 -65.10 -43.03
CA LEU A 59 35.08 -64.13 -43.72
C LEU A 59 34.35 -63.62 -44.96
N GLU A 60 34.42 -62.31 -45.19
CA GLU A 60 33.75 -61.66 -46.35
C GLU A 60 34.63 -61.78 -47.61
N LEU A 61 35.93 -61.55 -47.43
CA LEU A 61 36.88 -61.65 -48.51
C LEU A 61 38.20 -62.25 -47.99
N VAL A 62 38.70 -63.29 -48.67
CA VAL A 62 40.07 -63.82 -48.48
C VAL A 62 40.71 -63.99 -49.83
N VAL A 63 41.83 -63.33 -49.99
CA VAL A 63 42.57 -63.36 -51.26
C VAL A 63 44.01 -63.80 -51.02
N LEU A 64 44.49 -64.75 -51.79
CA LEU A 64 45.87 -65.09 -51.87
C LEU A 64 46.52 -64.28 -53.02
N ARG A 65 47.60 -63.62 -52.69
CA ARG A 65 48.36 -62.82 -53.68
C ARG A 65 49.75 -63.41 -53.84
N HIS A 66 50.16 -63.64 -55.08
CA HIS A 66 51.47 -64.10 -55.45
C HIS A 66 52.39 -62.93 -55.85
N PRO A 67 53.71 -63.10 -55.72
CA PRO A 67 54.67 -62.06 -56.10
C PRO A 67 54.61 -61.64 -57.57
N ASP A 68 54.12 -62.59 -58.45
CA ASP A 68 53.90 -62.32 -59.87
C ASP A 68 52.69 -61.48 -60.23
N GLY A 69 51.93 -61.07 -59.23
CA GLY A 69 50.72 -60.29 -59.39
C GLY A 69 49.43 -61.08 -59.55
N GLN A 70 49.54 -62.47 -59.53
CA GLN A 70 48.33 -63.30 -59.54
C GLN A 70 47.55 -63.11 -58.21
N VAL A 71 46.23 -62.94 -58.35
CA VAL A 71 45.31 -62.77 -57.21
C VAL A 71 44.29 -63.94 -57.27
N VAL A 72 44.34 -64.80 -56.30
CA VAL A 72 43.43 -65.98 -56.23
C VAL A 72 42.41 -65.71 -55.10
N ASP A 73 41.13 -65.60 -55.44
CA ASP A 73 40.06 -65.49 -54.49
C ASP A 73 39.81 -66.82 -53.81
N VAL A 74 40.14 -66.86 -52.53
CA VAL A 74 40.10 -68.10 -51.73
C VAL A 74 38.88 -68.16 -50.83
N GLY A 75 38.22 -66.98 -50.66
CA GLY A 75 37.09 -66.80 -49.74
C GLY A 75 35.75 -67.24 -50.34
N PRO A 76 34.70 -67.19 -49.57
CA PRO A 76 33.35 -67.47 -50.04
C PRO A 76 32.98 -66.41 -51.11
N ARG A 77 32.59 -66.85 -52.29
CA ARG A 77 32.00 -66.02 -53.32
C ARG A 77 30.68 -65.50 -52.75
N ARG A 78 30.65 -64.22 -52.26
CA ARG A 78 29.41 -63.45 -52.05
C ARG A 78 29.08 -62.71 -53.35
N ASP A 79 27.82 -62.66 -53.68
CA ASP A 79 27.27 -61.96 -54.86
C ASP A 79 27.45 -60.44 -54.82
N SER A 80 28.22 -59.84 -53.87
CA SER A 80 28.50 -58.43 -53.84
C SER A 80 29.65 -58.08 -54.79
N ASP A 81 29.37 -57.35 -55.84
CA ASP A 81 30.34 -56.79 -56.78
C ASP A 81 31.33 -55.78 -56.16
N VAL A 82 31.18 -55.48 -54.89
CA VAL A 82 31.96 -54.44 -54.16
C VAL A 82 33.21 -55.10 -53.54
N ARG A 83 34.40 -54.72 -54.03
CA ARG A 83 35.70 -55.24 -53.56
C ARG A 83 36.51 -54.08 -52.92
N PRO A 84 37.37 -54.39 -51.92
CA PRO A 84 38.31 -53.42 -51.38
C PRO A 84 39.37 -53.02 -52.41
N ALA A 85 39.76 -51.76 -52.41
CA ALA A 85 40.91 -51.28 -53.15
C ALA A 85 42.19 -51.69 -52.42
N LEU A 86 42.69 -52.90 -52.70
CA LEU A 86 43.85 -53.41 -51.99
C LEU A 86 45.14 -52.68 -52.38
N PRO A 87 46.02 -52.40 -51.41
CA PRO A 87 47.33 -51.78 -51.69
C PRO A 87 48.22 -52.76 -52.55
N ALA A 88 49.25 -52.23 -53.18
CA ALA A 88 50.19 -53.07 -53.98
C ALA A 88 50.83 -54.18 -53.12
N PHE A 89 51.21 -55.28 -53.76
CA PHE A 89 51.94 -56.41 -53.09
C PHE A 89 53.23 -55.88 -52.44
N GLY A 90 53.48 -56.28 -51.19
CA GLY A 90 54.67 -55.88 -50.45
C GLY A 90 54.75 -54.40 -50.02
N SER A 91 53.72 -53.58 -50.31
CA SER A 91 53.71 -52.17 -49.97
C SER A 91 53.35 -51.87 -48.52
N VAL A 92 52.85 -52.88 -47.80
CA VAL A 92 52.36 -52.74 -46.43
C VAL A 92 53.05 -53.78 -45.53
N GLU A 93 53.36 -53.30 -44.30
CA GLU A 93 54.02 -54.16 -43.31
C GLU A 93 53.08 -55.35 -42.92
N PRO A 94 53.52 -56.57 -42.98
CA PRO A 94 52.74 -57.76 -42.62
C PRO A 94 52.24 -57.65 -41.16
N GLY A 95 50.97 -57.96 -40.97
CA GLY A 95 50.31 -57.92 -39.65
C GLY A 95 49.71 -56.57 -39.28
N SER A 96 49.78 -55.56 -40.18
CA SER A 96 49.14 -54.25 -39.98
C SER A 96 47.65 -54.23 -40.43
N TYR A 97 46.85 -53.51 -39.72
CA TYR A 97 45.43 -53.30 -40.07
C TYR A 97 45.29 -52.05 -40.87
N LEU A 98 44.62 -52.11 -42.01
CA LEU A 98 44.38 -51.00 -42.91
C LEU A 98 42.89 -50.79 -43.11
N THR A 99 42.48 -49.55 -43.22
CA THR A 99 41.14 -49.18 -43.73
C THR A 99 41.29 -48.71 -45.17
N VAL A 100 40.63 -49.42 -46.10
CA VAL A 100 40.67 -49.12 -47.54
C VAL A 100 39.24 -48.86 -48.03
N ASP A 101 39.12 -48.06 -49.08
CA ASP A 101 37.84 -47.82 -49.75
C ASP A 101 37.48 -48.99 -50.69
N SER A 102 36.26 -49.08 -51.14
CA SER A 102 35.81 -49.96 -52.15
C SER A 102 36.36 -49.59 -53.55
N MET A 103 36.54 -50.53 -54.42
CA MET A 103 36.88 -50.29 -55.82
C MET A 103 35.68 -49.64 -56.55
N GLY A 104 35.88 -48.40 -57.03
CA GLY A 104 34.87 -47.67 -57.81
C GLY A 104 33.89 -46.84 -57.01
N ASP A 105 33.62 -47.12 -55.75
CA ASP A 105 32.78 -46.37 -54.84
C ASP A 105 33.43 -46.33 -53.46
N ALA A 106 33.37 -45.20 -52.78
CA ALA A 106 33.98 -45.03 -51.45
C ALA A 106 33.26 -45.78 -50.33
N SER A 107 32.12 -46.36 -50.56
CA SER A 107 31.30 -47.03 -49.57
C SER A 107 30.98 -48.49 -50.06
N PRO A 108 31.04 -49.52 -49.19
CA PRO A 108 31.51 -49.47 -47.80
C PRO A 108 33.04 -49.42 -47.69
N ARG A 109 33.56 -48.89 -46.59
CA ARG A 109 34.99 -49.03 -46.26
C ARG A 109 35.27 -50.45 -45.78
N TRP A 110 36.49 -50.87 -46.00
CA TRP A 110 36.90 -52.20 -45.64
C TRP A 110 38.05 -52.19 -44.66
N ARG A 111 38.00 -53.09 -43.67
CA ARG A 111 39.11 -53.35 -42.75
C ARG A 111 39.88 -54.57 -43.27
N VAL A 112 41.17 -54.37 -43.55
CA VAL A 112 42.03 -55.31 -44.21
C VAL A 112 43.19 -55.69 -43.29
N LEU A 113 43.49 -56.96 -43.20
CA LEU A 113 44.66 -57.51 -42.54
C LEU A 113 45.46 -58.34 -43.54
N ILE A 114 46.74 -58.05 -43.68
CA ILE A 114 47.65 -58.73 -44.57
C ILE A 114 48.60 -59.63 -43.76
N ARG A 115 48.68 -60.91 -44.06
CA ARG A 115 49.61 -61.89 -43.42
C ARG A 115 50.50 -62.60 -44.44
N PRO A 116 51.79 -62.85 -44.11
CA PRO A 116 52.68 -63.55 -44.98
C PRO A 116 52.34 -65.07 -44.98
N LEU A 117 52.44 -65.70 -46.15
CA LEU A 117 52.31 -67.16 -46.33
C LEU A 117 53.42 -67.69 -47.25
N GLY A 118 54.65 -67.90 -46.72
CA GLY A 118 55.83 -68.17 -47.51
C GLY A 118 56.22 -66.94 -48.34
N GLU A 119 56.27 -67.10 -49.69
CA GLU A 119 56.53 -66.00 -50.65
C GLU A 119 55.22 -65.25 -51.00
N ASP A 120 54.06 -65.74 -50.61
CA ASP A 120 52.70 -65.18 -50.88
C ASP A 120 52.19 -64.34 -49.71
N GLU A 121 51.14 -63.60 -49.99
CA GLU A 121 50.38 -62.84 -48.97
C GLU A 121 48.91 -63.30 -48.91
N VAL A 122 48.45 -63.58 -47.70
CA VAL A 122 47.03 -63.81 -47.44
C VAL A 122 46.43 -62.50 -46.97
N VAL A 123 45.48 -61.97 -47.75
CA VAL A 123 44.72 -60.74 -47.42
C VAL A 123 43.34 -61.17 -46.99
N VAL A 124 42.98 -60.77 -45.78
CA VAL A 124 41.65 -60.97 -45.20
C VAL A 124 41.00 -59.63 -45.03
N ALA A 125 39.80 -59.48 -45.58
CA ALA A 125 39.05 -58.22 -45.47
C ALA A 125 37.61 -58.41 -44.98
N THR A 126 37.08 -57.48 -44.25
CA THR A 126 35.69 -57.40 -43.84
C THR A 126 35.17 -55.97 -44.01
N SER A 127 33.92 -55.89 -44.39
CA SER A 127 33.23 -54.58 -44.57
C SER A 127 33.06 -53.83 -43.20
N GLN A 128 33.24 -52.51 -43.19
CA GLN A 128 32.95 -51.65 -42.03
C GLN A 128 31.53 -51.13 -42.09
N ALA A 129 30.67 -51.54 -43.04
CA ALA A 129 29.30 -50.98 -43.17
C ALA A 129 28.49 -51.05 -41.88
N ASP A 130 28.60 -52.15 -41.14
CA ASP A 130 27.88 -52.27 -39.85
C ASP A 130 28.40 -51.31 -38.79
N VAL A 131 29.74 -51.07 -38.76
CA VAL A 131 30.38 -50.14 -37.85
C VAL A 131 29.98 -48.67 -38.19
N ASP A 132 30.04 -48.35 -39.49
CA ASP A 132 29.68 -47.03 -39.97
C ASP A 132 28.18 -46.73 -39.68
N THR A 133 27.30 -47.71 -39.94
CA THR A 133 25.87 -47.60 -39.65
C THR A 133 25.64 -47.43 -38.14
N ALA A 134 26.28 -48.24 -37.30
CA ALA A 134 26.14 -48.16 -35.84
C ALA A 134 26.63 -46.78 -35.30
N VAL A 135 27.74 -46.27 -35.84
CA VAL A 135 28.27 -44.93 -35.47
C VAL A 135 27.32 -43.84 -35.94
N ASP A 136 26.76 -43.92 -37.14
CA ASP A 136 25.83 -42.93 -37.67
C ASP A 136 24.48 -42.91 -36.92
N ASP A 137 23.95 -44.07 -36.56
CA ASP A 137 22.77 -44.20 -35.74
C ASP A 137 23.00 -43.63 -34.33
N LEU A 138 24.18 -43.89 -33.77
CA LEU A 138 24.57 -43.28 -32.49
C LEU A 138 24.64 -41.75 -32.62
N ARG A 139 25.27 -41.26 -33.70
CA ARG A 139 25.35 -39.81 -34.00
C ARG A 139 23.97 -39.15 -34.09
N ARG A 140 23.03 -39.75 -34.83
CA ARG A 140 21.65 -39.26 -34.95
C ARG A 140 20.95 -39.24 -33.62
N THR A 141 21.08 -40.32 -32.84
CA THR A 141 20.46 -40.44 -31.52
C THR A 141 20.97 -39.38 -30.57
N PHE A 142 22.29 -39.17 -30.48
CA PHE A 142 22.88 -38.12 -29.65
C PHE A 142 22.47 -36.72 -30.09
N LEU A 143 22.36 -36.46 -31.40
CA LEU A 143 21.91 -35.18 -31.94
C LEU A 143 20.45 -34.85 -31.51
N LEU A 144 19.57 -35.86 -31.61
CA LEU A 144 18.17 -35.69 -31.18
C LEU A 144 18.05 -35.44 -29.68
N ILE A 145 18.80 -36.20 -28.86
CA ILE A 145 18.80 -36.00 -27.39
C ILE A 145 19.35 -34.61 -27.04
N SER A 146 20.45 -34.20 -27.69
CA SER A 146 21.06 -32.90 -27.44
C SER A 146 20.13 -31.72 -27.83
N LEU A 147 19.45 -31.86 -28.97
CA LEU A 147 18.46 -30.87 -29.40
C LEU A 147 17.28 -30.78 -28.42
N GLY A 148 16.77 -31.96 -28.00
CA GLY A 148 15.69 -32.01 -26.99
C GLY A 148 16.10 -31.37 -25.67
N ALA A 149 17.31 -31.63 -25.17
CA ALA A 149 17.85 -31.05 -23.96
C ALA A 149 18.00 -29.51 -24.07
N LEU A 150 18.49 -29.04 -25.23
CA LEU A 150 18.62 -27.59 -25.47
C LEU A 150 17.26 -26.88 -25.50
N VAL A 151 16.26 -27.46 -26.16
CA VAL A 151 14.89 -26.93 -26.19
C VAL A 151 14.30 -26.90 -24.80
N LEU A 152 14.47 -27.95 -24.02
CA LEU A 152 13.99 -28.02 -22.64
C LEU A 152 14.66 -26.98 -21.77
N LEU A 153 15.96 -26.78 -21.84
CA LEU A 153 16.70 -25.75 -21.13
C LEU A 153 16.23 -24.35 -21.52
N ALA A 154 16.06 -24.11 -22.82
CA ALA A 154 15.57 -22.82 -23.32
C ALA A 154 14.14 -22.51 -22.83
N ALA A 155 13.24 -23.49 -22.90
CA ALA A 155 11.86 -23.35 -22.43
C ALA A 155 11.79 -23.10 -20.92
N THR A 156 12.57 -23.89 -20.14
CA THR A 156 12.64 -23.69 -18.67
C THR A 156 13.23 -22.35 -18.30
N GLY A 157 14.33 -21.96 -18.94
CA GLY A 157 14.95 -20.65 -18.73
C GLY A 157 14.00 -19.49 -19.06
N TYR A 158 13.29 -19.58 -20.19
CA TYR A 158 12.29 -18.60 -20.59
C TYR A 158 11.13 -18.52 -19.57
N ALA A 159 10.61 -19.66 -19.12
CA ALA A 159 9.52 -19.69 -18.13
C ALA A 159 9.95 -19.09 -16.77
N LEU A 160 11.17 -19.38 -16.32
CA LEU A 160 11.73 -18.83 -15.07
C LEU A 160 11.92 -17.31 -15.16
N VAL A 161 12.51 -16.80 -16.24
CA VAL A 161 12.74 -15.37 -16.46
C VAL A 161 11.41 -14.63 -16.57
N ARG A 162 10.48 -15.12 -17.38
CA ARG A 162 9.15 -14.51 -17.54
C ARG A 162 8.36 -14.52 -16.23
N GLY A 163 8.39 -15.62 -15.47
CA GLY A 163 7.72 -15.71 -14.17
C GLY A 163 8.34 -14.83 -13.10
N GLY A 164 9.66 -14.59 -13.16
CA GLY A 164 10.40 -13.74 -12.25
C GLY A 164 10.24 -12.23 -12.52
N LEU A 165 10.09 -11.84 -13.80
CA LEU A 165 9.99 -10.44 -14.20
C LEU A 165 8.56 -9.88 -14.25
N ARG A 166 7.54 -10.73 -14.40
CA ARG A 166 6.14 -10.31 -14.46
C ARG A 166 5.69 -9.42 -13.28
N PRO A 167 6.13 -9.65 -12.02
CA PRO A 167 5.77 -8.75 -10.93
C PRO A 167 6.30 -7.31 -11.08
N LEU A 168 7.35 -7.08 -11.86
CA LEU A 168 7.86 -5.73 -12.14
C LEU A 168 6.93 -4.94 -13.06
N GLU A 169 6.32 -5.60 -14.05
CA GLU A 169 5.29 -4.98 -14.91
C GLU A 169 4.06 -4.54 -14.08
N GLU A 170 3.70 -5.31 -13.05
CA GLU A 170 2.61 -4.96 -12.13
C GLU A 170 2.97 -3.74 -11.25
N VAL A 171 4.24 -3.61 -10.84
CA VAL A 171 4.72 -2.41 -10.12
C VAL A 171 4.67 -1.18 -11.02
N GLU A 172 5.13 -1.28 -12.26
CA GLU A 172 5.12 -0.20 -13.24
C GLU A 172 3.69 0.29 -13.53
N SER A 173 2.78 -0.62 -13.85
CA SER A 173 1.36 -0.31 -14.09
C SER A 173 0.68 0.33 -12.87
N THR A 174 1.03 -0.10 -11.66
CA THR A 174 0.51 0.52 -10.43
C THR A 174 1.08 1.92 -10.25
N ALA A 175 2.38 2.12 -10.52
CA ALA A 175 3.03 3.43 -10.44
C ALA A 175 2.42 4.43 -11.44
N GLU A 176 2.09 4.00 -12.67
CA GLU A 176 1.38 4.82 -13.64
C GLU A 176 -0.01 5.25 -13.14
N GLY A 177 -0.78 4.32 -12.55
CA GLY A 177 -2.07 4.63 -11.95
C GLY A 177 -1.99 5.64 -10.82
N ILE A 178 -0.94 5.54 -9.97
CA ILE A 178 -0.67 6.48 -8.89
C ILE A 178 -0.29 7.85 -9.45
N ALA A 179 0.55 7.90 -10.48
CA ALA A 179 0.93 9.15 -11.16
C ALA A 179 -0.29 9.85 -11.81
N ALA A 180 -1.29 9.07 -12.24
CA ALA A 180 -2.57 9.58 -12.73
C ALA A 180 -3.52 10.07 -11.61
N GLY A 181 -3.12 9.98 -10.33
CA GLY A 181 -3.86 10.51 -9.18
C GLY A 181 -4.60 9.45 -8.34
N ASP A 182 -4.59 8.18 -8.71
CA ASP A 182 -5.25 7.12 -7.95
C ASP A 182 -4.31 6.55 -6.86
N LEU A 183 -4.24 7.27 -5.74
CA LEU A 183 -3.43 6.88 -4.58
C LEU A 183 -3.98 5.66 -3.81
N SER A 184 -5.19 5.18 -4.16
CA SER A 184 -5.78 4.00 -3.51
C SER A 184 -5.20 2.68 -4.04
N ARG A 185 -4.56 2.70 -5.20
CA ARG A 185 -3.93 1.53 -5.80
C ARG A 185 -2.80 0.99 -4.93
N ARG A 186 -2.67 -0.35 -4.94
CA ARG A 186 -1.60 -1.05 -4.23
C ARG A 186 -0.95 -2.06 -5.14
N VAL A 187 0.37 -2.21 -4.97
CA VAL A 187 1.14 -3.26 -5.66
C VAL A 187 0.80 -4.62 -5.05
N PRO A 188 0.40 -5.63 -5.87
CA PRO A 188 0.09 -6.95 -5.35
C PRO A 188 1.34 -7.65 -4.82
N VAL A 189 1.31 -8.08 -3.56
CA VAL A 189 2.41 -8.80 -2.90
C VAL A 189 2.22 -10.31 -3.09
N ARG A 190 2.75 -10.88 -4.18
CA ARG A 190 2.59 -12.31 -4.48
C ARG A 190 3.56 -13.21 -3.70
N ARG A 191 4.79 -12.76 -3.47
CA ARG A 191 5.85 -13.50 -2.75
C ARG A 191 6.57 -12.56 -1.78
N PRO A 192 6.13 -12.46 -0.53
CA PRO A 192 6.70 -11.51 0.44
C PRO A 192 8.20 -11.67 0.70
N GLY A 193 8.72 -12.90 0.55
CA GLY A 193 10.14 -13.21 0.78
C GLY A 193 11.08 -12.89 -0.38
N SER A 194 10.56 -12.55 -1.58
CA SER A 194 11.38 -12.16 -2.72
C SER A 194 11.78 -10.67 -2.63
N GLU A 195 12.84 -10.29 -3.39
CA GLU A 195 13.29 -8.89 -3.49
C GLU A 195 12.17 -7.97 -3.99
N VAL A 196 11.43 -8.41 -5.01
CA VAL A 196 10.29 -7.67 -5.57
C VAL A 196 9.12 -7.62 -4.58
N GLY A 197 8.89 -8.69 -3.81
CA GLY A 197 7.88 -8.69 -2.76
C GLY A 197 8.18 -7.71 -1.63
N ARG A 198 9.44 -7.63 -1.18
CA ARG A 198 9.87 -6.62 -0.20
C ARG A 198 9.74 -5.19 -0.71
N LEU A 199 10.09 -4.96 -2.00
CA LEU A 199 9.88 -3.67 -2.65
C LEU A 199 8.39 -3.29 -2.67
N ALA A 200 7.51 -4.21 -3.04
CA ALA A 200 6.06 -3.99 -3.05
C ALA A 200 5.51 -3.64 -1.66
N VAL A 201 5.96 -4.32 -0.59
CA VAL A 201 5.58 -4.01 0.79
C VAL A 201 6.04 -2.60 1.18
N SER A 202 7.31 -2.26 0.91
CA SER A 202 7.86 -0.93 1.22
C SER A 202 7.14 0.18 0.46
N LEU A 203 6.86 -0.04 -0.83
CA LEU A 203 6.12 0.91 -1.67
C LEU A 203 4.68 1.11 -1.16
N ASN A 204 3.97 0.01 -0.82
CA ASN A 204 2.63 0.10 -0.24
C ASN A 204 2.62 0.83 1.11
N GLY A 205 3.66 0.65 1.93
CA GLY A 205 3.85 1.40 3.18
C GLY A 205 4.00 2.89 2.94
N MET A 206 4.87 3.29 1.99
CA MET A 206 5.05 4.69 1.59
C MET A 206 3.75 5.30 1.04
N LEU A 207 3.03 4.57 0.18
CA LEU A 207 1.74 5.02 -0.36
C LEU A 207 0.70 5.24 0.74
N GLY A 208 0.65 4.36 1.74
CA GLY A 208 -0.21 4.53 2.91
C GLY A 208 0.11 5.81 3.69
N GLN A 209 1.38 6.15 3.89
CA GLN A 209 1.78 7.38 4.56
C GLN A 209 1.41 8.64 3.73
N ILE A 210 1.61 8.59 2.41
CA ILE A 210 1.23 9.69 1.51
C ILE A 210 -0.28 9.91 1.55
N GLU A 211 -1.09 8.86 1.43
CA GLU A 211 -2.56 8.94 1.50
C GLU A 211 -3.03 9.52 2.84
N GLN A 212 -2.46 9.07 3.97
CA GLN A 212 -2.75 9.62 5.29
C GLN A 212 -2.38 11.11 5.40
N ALA A 213 -1.24 11.51 4.84
CA ALA A 213 -0.82 12.92 4.82
C ALA A 213 -1.78 13.79 4.00
N PHE A 214 -2.25 13.32 2.84
CA PHE A 214 -3.26 14.03 2.05
C PHE A 214 -4.60 14.15 2.78
N HIS A 215 -5.06 13.09 3.42
CA HIS A 215 -6.30 13.13 4.22
C HIS A 215 -6.18 14.04 5.46
N ALA A 216 -5.02 14.07 6.12
CA ALA A 216 -4.77 14.99 7.24
C ALA A 216 -4.78 16.44 6.76
N ARG A 217 -4.14 16.73 5.63
CA ARG A 217 -4.12 18.06 5.02
C ARG A 217 -5.52 18.52 4.61
N ALA A 218 -6.28 17.68 3.91
CA ALA A 218 -7.65 18.01 3.48
C ALA A 218 -8.56 18.33 4.69
N ARG A 219 -8.45 17.55 5.79
CA ARG A 219 -9.19 17.84 7.04
C ARG A 219 -8.76 19.16 7.67
N SER A 220 -7.46 19.47 7.67
CA SER A 220 -6.94 20.73 8.19
C SER A 220 -7.39 21.92 7.36
N GLU A 221 -7.37 21.83 6.03
CA GLU A 221 -7.85 22.87 5.12
C GLU A 221 -9.36 23.11 5.28
N GLU A 222 -10.17 22.08 5.43
CA GLU A 222 -11.61 22.22 5.67
C GLU A 222 -11.88 22.84 7.05
N ALA A 223 -11.19 22.42 8.11
CA ALA A 223 -11.29 23.03 9.43
C ALA A 223 -10.90 24.51 9.40
N ALA A 224 -9.83 24.87 8.68
CA ALA A 224 -9.40 26.25 8.50
C ALA A 224 -10.47 27.08 7.75
N ARG A 225 -11.07 26.54 6.69
CA ARG A 225 -12.12 27.18 5.91
C ARG A 225 -13.39 27.45 6.73
N ILE A 226 -13.80 26.45 7.53
CA ILE A 226 -14.94 26.59 8.45
C ILE A 226 -14.65 27.69 9.50
N SER A 227 -13.44 27.70 10.07
CA SER A 227 -13.01 28.72 11.04
C SER A 227 -12.97 30.10 10.42
N GLU A 228 -12.43 30.26 9.21
CA GLU A 228 -12.45 31.53 8.48
C GLU A 228 -13.88 32.02 8.22
N GLY A 229 -14.78 31.14 7.79
CA GLY A 229 -16.18 31.46 7.57
C GLY A 229 -16.89 31.91 8.84
N ARG A 230 -16.58 31.32 10.00
CA ARG A 230 -17.09 31.76 11.31
C ARG A 230 -16.54 33.14 11.68
N MET A 231 -15.25 33.38 11.48
CA MET A 231 -14.60 34.65 11.77
C MET A 231 -15.15 35.78 10.90
N ARG A 232 -15.35 35.55 9.60
CA ARG A 232 -15.95 36.58 8.71
C ARG A 232 -17.35 36.95 9.14
N ARG A 233 -18.20 35.99 9.51
CA ARG A 233 -19.54 36.27 10.05
C ARG A 233 -19.46 37.06 11.35
N PHE A 234 -18.61 36.63 12.28
CA PHE A 234 -18.39 37.30 13.55
C PHE A 234 -18.01 38.81 13.37
N VAL A 235 -17.08 39.10 12.46
CA VAL A 235 -16.65 40.49 12.16
C VAL A 235 -17.79 41.29 11.53
N ALA A 236 -18.56 40.67 10.62
CA ALA A 236 -19.69 41.34 9.99
C ALA A 236 -20.79 41.73 11.04
N ASP A 237 -21.17 40.75 11.87
CA ASP A 237 -22.18 40.91 12.89
C ASP A 237 -21.76 41.95 13.96
N ALA A 238 -20.50 41.87 14.43
CA ALA A 238 -19.93 42.86 15.36
C ALA A 238 -19.95 44.26 14.76
N SER A 239 -19.64 44.41 13.47
CA SER A 239 -19.65 45.69 12.78
C SER A 239 -21.06 46.27 12.68
N HIS A 240 -22.07 45.44 12.47
CA HIS A 240 -23.46 45.85 12.46
C HIS A 240 -23.95 46.31 13.86
N GLU A 241 -23.64 45.55 14.90
CA GLU A 241 -24.05 45.85 16.27
C GLU A 241 -23.33 47.07 16.88
N LEU A 242 -22.12 47.37 16.43
CA LEU A 242 -21.42 48.59 16.80
C LEU A 242 -21.94 49.86 16.06
N ARG A 243 -22.38 49.71 14.80
CA ARG A 243 -22.86 50.82 13.97
C ARG A 243 -24.16 51.43 14.52
N THR A 244 -25.07 50.61 15.03
CA THR A 244 -26.39 51.02 15.52
C THR A 244 -26.29 52.00 16.68
N PRO A 245 -25.61 51.69 17.82
CA PRO A 245 -25.46 52.64 18.94
C PRO A 245 -24.67 53.88 18.54
N LEU A 246 -23.64 53.75 17.68
CA LEU A 246 -22.86 54.88 17.17
C LEU A 246 -23.73 55.86 16.36
N THR A 247 -24.64 55.32 15.51
CA THR A 247 -25.60 56.16 14.77
C THR A 247 -26.56 56.87 15.70
N SER A 248 -27.01 56.19 16.78
CA SER A 248 -27.87 56.81 17.79
C SER A 248 -27.16 57.95 18.55
N ILE A 249 -25.91 57.71 19.00
CA ILE A 249 -25.09 58.79 19.65
C ILE A 249 -24.96 59.97 18.72
N ARG A 250 -24.60 59.75 17.45
CA ARG A 250 -24.48 60.81 16.45
C ARG A 250 -25.80 61.55 16.27
N GLY A 251 -26.92 60.85 16.19
CA GLY A 251 -28.25 61.44 16.05
C GLY A 251 -28.63 62.33 17.22
N TYR A 252 -28.40 61.85 18.46
CA TYR A 252 -28.66 62.71 19.66
C TYR A 252 -27.74 63.91 19.72
N ALA A 253 -26.47 63.76 19.40
CA ALA A 253 -25.54 64.89 19.33
C ALA A 253 -25.93 65.95 18.26
N GLU A 254 -26.51 65.48 17.14
CA GLU A 254 -26.99 66.37 16.07
C GLU A 254 -28.27 67.11 16.45
N LEU A 255 -29.23 66.41 17.08
CA LEU A 255 -30.45 67.04 17.63
C LEU A 255 -30.11 68.16 18.66
N TYR A 256 -29.15 67.86 19.53
CA TYR A 256 -28.64 68.86 20.48
C TYR A 256 -28.04 70.06 19.75
N ARG A 257 -27.20 69.89 18.76
CA ARG A 257 -26.57 70.97 17.99
C ARG A 257 -27.55 71.79 17.19
N GLN A 258 -28.66 71.23 16.75
CA GLN A 258 -29.73 71.92 16.02
C GLN A 258 -30.66 72.66 16.94
N GLY A 259 -30.49 72.55 18.26
CA GLY A 259 -31.38 73.21 19.24
C GLY A 259 -32.78 72.56 19.31
N ALA A 260 -32.95 71.37 18.77
CA ALA A 260 -34.24 70.67 18.72
C ALA A 260 -34.54 69.85 19.99
N VAL A 261 -33.78 70.12 21.08
CA VAL A 261 -33.85 69.33 22.33
C VAL A 261 -34.23 70.30 23.45
N SER A 262 -35.29 70.01 24.18
CA SER A 262 -35.76 70.74 25.32
C SER A 262 -35.09 70.38 26.66
N ASP A 263 -34.60 69.10 26.77
CA ASP A 263 -33.90 68.60 27.95
C ASP A 263 -32.52 68.02 27.56
N VAL A 264 -31.49 68.81 27.90
CA VAL A 264 -30.07 68.41 27.62
C VAL A 264 -29.65 67.23 28.50
N GLY A 265 -30.17 67.14 29.72
CA GLY A 265 -29.86 66.03 30.65
C GLY A 265 -30.33 64.69 30.10
N GLU A 266 -31.54 64.64 29.52
CA GLU A 266 -32.06 63.43 28.90
C GLU A 266 -31.20 63.00 27.71
N VAL A 267 -30.77 63.90 26.85
CA VAL A 267 -29.91 63.58 25.70
C VAL A 267 -28.55 63.10 26.16
N MET A 268 -27.92 63.70 27.13
CA MET A 268 -26.64 63.22 27.68
C MET A 268 -26.76 61.83 28.28
N SER A 269 -27.79 61.58 29.11
CA SER A 269 -28.06 60.28 29.67
C SER A 269 -28.26 59.22 28.60
N ARG A 270 -28.95 59.56 27.49
CA ARG A 270 -29.09 58.62 26.34
C ARG A 270 -27.77 58.36 25.63
N ILE A 271 -26.90 59.36 25.46
CA ILE A 271 -25.55 59.19 24.88
C ILE A 271 -24.71 58.35 25.80
N GLU A 272 -24.67 58.56 27.10
CA GLU A 272 -23.95 57.79 28.10
C GLU A 272 -24.39 56.31 28.08
N GLY A 273 -25.71 56.06 28.11
CA GLY A 273 -26.23 54.72 28.02
C GLY A 273 -25.87 53.94 26.72
N GLN A 274 -25.75 54.70 25.60
CA GLN A 274 -25.23 54.06 24.35
C GLN A 274 -23.72 53.78 24.40
N ALA A 275 -22.95 54.69 25.01
CA ALA A 275 -21.49 54.48 25.17
C ALA A 275 -21.19 53.31 26.11
N GLU A 276 -21.92 53.16 27.22
CA GLU A 276 -21.82 52.03 28.13
C GLU A 276 -22.15 50.71 27.43
N ARG A 277 -23.22 50.69 26.62
CA ARG A 277 -23.56 49.49 25.79
C ARG A 277 -22.45 49.12 24.82
N MET A 278 -21.85 50.12 24.15
CA MET A 278 -20.72 49.87 23.25
C MET A 278 -19.51 49.29 24.00
N SER A 279 -19.23 49.80 25.19
CA SER A 279 -18.13 49.32 26.03
C SER A 279 -18.37 47.87 26.48
N ALA A 280 -19.60 47.53 26.90
CA ALA A 280 -19.97 46.15 27.23
C ALA A 280 -19.86 45.22 26.02
N LEU A 281 -20.35 45.64 24.84
CA LEU A 281 -20.27 44.89 23.60
C LEU A 281 -18.80 44.59 23.22
N VAL A 282 -17.93 45.60 23.29
CA VAL A 282 -16.50 45.42 23.00
C VAL A 282 -15.85 44.45 23.99
N ALA A 283 -16.16 44.55 25.28
CA ALA A 283 -15.68 43.61 26.30
C ALA A 283 -16.12 42.16 26.01
N ASP A 284 -17.40 41.97 25.65
CA ASP A 284 -17.97 40.69 25.28
C ASP A 284 -17.27 40.07 24.03
N LEU A 285 -17.03 40.91 23.01
CA LEU A 285 -16.31 40.51 21.79
C LEU A 285 -14.86 40.11 22.08
N LEU A 286 -14.14 40.88 22.91
CA LEU A 286 -12.78 40.56 23.31
C LEU A 286 -12.71 39.24 24.11
N LEU A 287 -13.70 39.03 24.99
CA LEU A 287 -13.81 37.81 25.76
C LEU A 287 -14.00 36.58 24.84
N LEU A 288 -14.98 36.64 23.94
CA LEU A 288 -15.22 35.56 22.96
C LEU A 288 -14.00 35.30 22.11
N ALA A 289 -13.30 36.35 21.63
CA ALA A 289 -12.06 36.19 20.87
C ALA A 289 -10.91 35.59 21.69
N SER A 290 -10.89 35.83 23.01
CA SER A 290 -9.90 35.25 23.92
C SER A 290 -10.16 33.75 24.19
N LEU A 291 -11.43 33.37 24.32
CA LEU A 291 -11.86 31.99 24.52
C LEU A 291 -11.62 31.16 23.25
N ASP A 292 -11.88 31.71 22.05
CA ASP A 292 -11.56 31.05 20.78
C ASP A 292 -10.05 30.76 20.61
N ARG A 293 -9.17 31.52 21.28
CA ARG A 293 -7.69 31.35 21.31
C ARG A 293 -7.19 30.43 22.41
N GLN A 294 -8.08 29.70 23.12
CA GLN A 294 -7.72 28.77 24.21
C GLN A 294 -6.78 29.34 25.27
N ARG A 295 -6.98 30.61 25.66
CA ARG A 295 -6.24 31.16 26.79
C ARG A 295 -6.57 30.34 28.05
N PRO A 296 -5.55 29.83 28.78
CA PRO A 296 -5.80 28.99 29.94
C PRO A 296 -6.66 29.73 30.97
N LEU A 297 -7.71 29.07 31.49
CA LEU A 297 -8.50 29.51 32.63
C LEU A 297 -7.67 29.41 33.91
N GLU A 298 -7.87 30.31 34.84
CA GLU A 298 -7.29 30.23 36.19
C GLU A 298 -8.19 29.34 37.06
N LEU A 299 -8.01 28.01 36.91
CA LEU A 299 -8.87 27.04 37.58
C LEU A 299 -8.53 26.93 39.06
N ALA A 300 -9.50 27.18 39.92
CA ALA A 300 -9.46 27.02 41.36
C ALA A 300 -10.73 26.31 41.86
N PRO A 301 -10.75 25.74 43.07
CA PRO A 301 -12.00 25.28 43.69
C PRO A 301 -12.98 26.41 43.89
N VAL A 302 -14.20 26.27 43.37
CA VAL A 302 -15.30 27.26 43.48
C VAL A 302 -16.54 26.56 44.00
N ASP A 303 -17.15 27.11 45.03
CA ASP A 303 -18.44 26.66 45.51
C ASP A 303 -19.59 27.38 44.75
N LEU A 304 -20.35 26.61 43.98
CA LEU A 304 -21.49 27.12 43.20
C LEU A 304 -22.64 27.61 44.09
N ALA A 305 -22.77 27.15 45.35
CA ALA A 305 -23.77 27.64 46.28
C ALA A 305 -23.44 29.09 46.72
N VAL A 306 -22.16 29.37 47.03
CA VAL A 306 -21.72 30.74 47.34
C VAL A 306 -21.91 31.65 46.12
N LEU A 307 -21.54 31.18 44.93
CA LEU A 307 -21.73 31.95 43.69
C LEU A 307 -23.20 32.26 43.43
N ALA A 308 -24.15 31.33 43.71
CA ALA A 308 -25.57 31.53 43.58
C ALA A 308 -26.11 32.57 44.60
N VAL A 309 -25.63 32.52 45.86
CA VAL A 309 -25.95 33.52 46.88
C VAL A 309 -25.51 34.91 46.42
N ASP A 310 -24.27 35.05 45.95
CA ASP A 310 -23.75 36.35 45.45
C ASP A 310 -24.60 36.84 44.26
N ALA A 311 -24.92 36.02 43.28
CA ALA A 311 -25.69 36.35 42.10
C ALA A 311 -27.14 36.80 42.47
N VAL A 312 -27.79 36.11 43.41
CA VAL A 312 -29.13 36.53 43.90
C VAL A 312 -29.07 37.81 44.69
N HIS A 313 -28.02 38.04 45.50
CA HIS A 313 -27.83 39.29 46.24
C HIS A 313 -27.69 40.49 45.29
N GLU A 314 -26.80 40.37 44.29
CA GLU A 314 -26.60 41.40 43.25
C GLU A 314 -27.91 41.65 42.46
N ALA A 315 -28.61 40.61 42.09
CA ALA A 315 -29.89 40.73 41.37
C ALA A 315 -30.96 41.46 42.18
N ARG A 316 -31.04 41.23 43.51
CA ARG A 316 -31.99 41.96 44.41
C ARG A 316 -31.63 43.43 44.57
N VAL A 317 -30.36 43.79 44.49
CA VAL A 317 -29.93 45.20 44.50
C VAL A 317 -30.35 45.90 43.22
N VAL A 318 -30.22 45.24 42.06
CA VAL A 318 -30.57 45.78 40.73
C VAL A 318 -32.09 45.87 40.53
N ALA A 319 -32.84 44.91 41.08
CA ALA A 319 -34.29 44.79 40.91
C ALA A 319 -34.99 44.55 42.27
N PRO A 320 -35.05 45.53 43.15
CA PRO A 320 -35.52 45.32 44.51
C PRO A 320 -37.02 44.99 44.61
N ASP A 321 -37.81 45.38 43.63
CA ASP A 321 -39.25 45.05 43.59
C ASP A 321 -39.58 43.70 42.98
N ARG A 322 -38.54 42.93 42.61
CA ARG A 322 -38.72 41.61 41.95
C ARG A 322 -38.61 40.45 42.95
N SER A 323 -39.48 39.45 42.77
CA SER A 323 -39.36 38.17 43.51
C SER A 323 -38.22 37.37 42.96
N ILE A 324 -37.10 37.29 43.70
CA ILE A 324 -35.92 36.53 43.35
C ILE A 324 -35.65 35.52 44.47
N ALA A 325 -35.91 34.23 44.20
CA ALA A 325 -35.72 33.15 45.14
C ALA A 325 -34.38 32.42 44.94
N LEU A 326 -33.82 31.91 46.02
CA LEU A 326 -32.67 30.98 45.99
C LEU A 326 -33.13 29.65 46.57
N LYS A 327 -32.79 28.56 45.87
CA LYS A 327 -33.03 27.21 46.32
C LYS A 327 -31.74 26.38 46.24
N LEU A 328 -31.30 25.81 47.35
CA LEU A 328 -30.14 24.98 47.44
C LEU A 328 -30.59 23.52 47.73
N ASP A 329 -30.51 22.67 46.71
CA ASP A 329 -30.83 21.23 46.79
C ASP A 329 -29.51 20.44 46.80
N ILE A 330 -28.65 20.70 47.79
CA ILE A 330 -27.31 20.16 47.93
C ILE A 330 -27.14 19.23 49.18
N GLY A 331 -28.17 19.15 50.01
CA GLY A 331 -28.08 18.47 51.33
C GLY A 331 -27.02 19.08 52.22
N ASP A 332 -26.23 18.24 52.89
CA ASP A 332 -25.11 18.66 53.71
C ASP A 332 -23.77 18.68 52.91
N GLU A 333 -23.81 18.56 51.57
CA GLU A 333 -22.63 18.55 50.71
C GLU A 333 -22.31 19.94 50.16
N GLU A 334 -21.04 20.16 49.81
CA GLU A 334 -20.59 21.40 49.11
C GLU A 334 -20.70 21.20 47.60
N ALA A 335 -21.12 22.28 46.89
CA ALA A 335 -21.25 22.28 45.46
C ALA A 335 -19.93 22.69 44.75
N MET A 336 -18.83 22.02 45.14
CA MET A 336 -17.49 22.36 44.64
C MET A 336 -17.27 21.95 43.21
N VAL A 337 -16.73 22.86 42.40
CA VAL A 337 -16.28 22.64 41.03
C VAL A 337 -14.90 23.22 40.83
N LEU A 338 -14.16 22.70 39.84
CA LEU A 338 -12.89 23.29 39.44
C LEU A 338 -13.17 24.35 38.35
N GLY A 339 -12.97 25.64 38.66
CA GLY A 339 -13.32 26.69 37.73
C GLY A 339 -12.61 28.02 37.99
N ASP A 340 -12.75 28.95 37.04
CA ASP A 340 -12.34 30.34 37.17
C ASP A 340 -13.48 31.12 37.80
N THR A 341 -13.28 31.58 39.03
CA THR A 341 -14.31 32.26 39.83
C THR A 341 -14.91 33.49 39.11
N GLN A 342 -14.07 34.29 38.44
CA GLN A 342 -14.51 35.50 37.75
C GLN A 342 -15.38 35.11 36.54
N ARG A 343 -15.00 34.09 35.81
CA ARG A 343 -15.75 33.61 34.64
C ARG A 343 -17.07 32.94 35.04
N LEU A 344 -17.10 32.16 36.11
CA LEU A 344 -18.32 31.57 36.63
C LEU A 344 -19.29 32.62 37.18
N ARG A 345 -18.79 33.69 37.83
CA ARG A 345 -19.62 34.85 38.19
C ARG A 345 -20.24 35.47 36.94
N GLN A 346 -19.49 35.63 35.86
CA GLN A 346 -19.99 36.19 34.60
C GLN A 346 -21.09 35.28 33.99
N VAL A 347 -20.95 33.95 34.10
CA VAL A 347 -22.01 33.00 33.70
C VAL A 347 -23.29 33.24 34.50
N ALA A 348 -23.21 33.31 35.84
CA ALA A 348 -24.34 33.53 36.70
C ALA A 348 -25.01 34.90 36.42
N ALA A 349 -24.22 35.99 36.30
CA ALA A 349 -24.69 37.32 35.98
C ALA A 349 -25.42 37.38 34.63
N ASN A 350 -24.88 36.71 33.60
CA ASN A 350 -25.53 36.68 32.29
C ASN A 350 -26.87 35.93 32.32
N LEU A 351 -26.96 34.78 33.02
CA LEU A 351 -28.19 34.01 33.12
C LEU A 351 -29.26 34.73 33.94
N VAL A 352 -28.89 35.23 35.14
CA VAL A 352 -29.81 36.00 36.00
C VAL A 352 -30.24 37.30 35.33
N GLY A 353 -29.28 38.04 34.74
CA GLY A 353 -29.58 39.25 33.98
C GLY A 353 -30.50 39.02 32.78
N ASN A 354 -30.35 37.84 32.12
CA ASN A 354 -31.27 37.46 31.05
C ASN A 354 -32.70 37.22 31.58
N ALA A 355 -32.86 36.45 32.67
CA ALA A 355 -34.13 36.23 33.32
C ALA A 355 -34.81 37.56 33.72
N LEU A 356 -34.09 38.47 34.37
CA LEU A 356 -34.61 39.78 34.79
C LEU A 356 -35.07 40.67 33.63
N ARG A 357 -34.43 40.58 32.47
CA ARG A 357 -34.78 41.37 31.28
C ARG A 357 -36.00 40.83 30.54
N HIS A 358 -36.16 39.51 30.52
CA HIS A 358 -37.17 38.87 29.67
C HIS A 358 -38.44 38.42 30.41
N THR A 359 -38.43 38.43 31.76
CA THR A 359 -39.65 38.21 32.54
C THR A 359 -40.00 39.39 33.45
N ALA A 360 -41.28 39.60 33.65
CA ALA A 360 -41.81 40.43 34.76
C ALA A 360 -42.20 39.54 35.98
N GLY A 361 -42.25 38.25 35.84
CA GLY A 361 -42.58 37.27 36.87
C GLY A 361 -41.44 36.97 37.84
N ALA A 362 -41.61 35.93 38.62
CA ALA A 362 -40.59 35.49 39.58
C ALA A 362 -39.37 34.89 38.84
N VAL A 363 -38.22 35.03 39.48
CA VAL A 363 -36.95 34.39 39.07
C VAL A 363 -36.49 33.51 40.22
N GLU A 364 -36.11 32.31 39.94
CA GLU A 364 -35.56 31.37 40.93
C GLU A 364 -34.18 30.85 40.47
N VAL A 365 -33.16 31.01 41.31
CA VAL A 365 -31.84 30.44 41.12
C VAL A 365 -31.78 29.16 41.96
N ARG A 366 -31.39 28.04 41.30
CA ARG A 366 -31.27 26.75 41.99
C ARG A 366 -29.83 26.21 41.84
N VAL A 367 -29.34 25.58 42.90
CA VAL A 367 -28.14 24.75 42.83
C VAL A 367 -28.50 23.35 43.30
N ARG A 368 -28.16 22.37 42.50
CA ARG A 368 -28.38 20.96 42.85
C ARG A 368 -27.18 20.10 42.51
N LEU A 369 -27.03 19.02 43.23
CA LEU A 369 -25.96 18.07 43.00
C LEU A 369 -26.49 16.80 42.34
N THR A 370 -25.70 16.27 41.42
CA THR A 370 -25.82 14.92 40.92
C THR A 370 -24.57 14.13 41.33
N ARG A 371 -24.50 12.84 40.98
CA ARG A 371 -23.31 12.04 41.29
C ARG A 371 -22.00 12.61 40.71
N LEU A 372 -22.07 13.20 39.53
CA LEU A 372 -20.89 13.61 38.74
C LEU A 372 -20.81 15.11 38.49
N THR A 373 -21.92 15.83 38.65
CA THR A 373 -21.98 17.25 38.30
C THR A 373 -22.65 18.07 39.40
N ALA A 374 -22.21 19.32 39.56
CA ALA A 374 -22.93 20.36 40.23
C ALA A 374 -23.67 21.18 39.18
N VAL A 375 -24.95 21.44 39.39
CA VAL A 375 -25.84 22.08 38.42
C VAL A 375 -26.33 23.42 38.98
N PHE A 376 -26.08 24.50 38.22
CA PHE A 376 -26.60 25.83 38.49
C PHE A 376 -27.75 26.11 37.50
N GLU A 377 -28.93 26.42 38.01
CA GLU A 377 -30.12 26.66 37.19
C GLU A 377 -30.69 28.05 37.47
N VAL A 378 -31.19 28.70 36.42
CA VAL A 378 -31.98 29.91 36.49
C VAL A 378 -33.33 29.64 35.84
N VAL A 379 -34.38 29.79 36.63
CA VAL A 379 -35.78 29.57 36.22
C VAL A 379 -36.49 30.92 36.20
N ASP A 380 -37.17 31.25 35.13
CA ASP A 380 -37.99 32.43 34.98
C ASP A 380 -39.41 32.08 34.52
N GLU A 381 -40.36 32.89 34.97
CA GLU A 381 -41.78 32.85 34.57
C GLU A 381 -42.05 33.81 33.40
N GLY A 382 -41.17 33.80 32.39
CA GLY A 382 -41.28 34.64 31.21
C GLY A 382 -42.21 34.08 30.13
N PRO A 383 -42.20 34.71 28.95
CA PRO A 383 -43.06 34.27 27.82
C PRO A 383 -42.65 32.94 27.24
N GLY A 384 -41.48 32.38 27.62
CA GLY A 384 -40.93 31.18 27.05
C GLY A 384 -40.48 31.34 25.59
N MET A 385 -40.02 30.24 25.01
CA MET A 385 -39.50 30.18 23.65
C MET A 385 -40.09 29.00 22.90
N THR A 386 -40.17 29.11 21.55
CA THR A 386 -40.48 27.97 20.69
C THR A 386 -39.27 27.01 20.60
N PRO A 387 -39.44 25.73 20.21
CA PRO A 387 -38.31 24.81 20.04
C PRO A 387 -37.23 25.36 19.11
N GLU A 388 -37.62 25.98 18.00
CA GLU A 388 -36.70 26.56 17.02
C GLU A 388 -35.89 27.74 17.60
N GLN A 389 -36.52 28.51 18.50
CA GLN A 389 -35.84 29.59 19.22
C GLN A 389 -34.88 29.02 20.26
N ALA A 390 -35.27 27.97 20.99
CA ALA A 390 -34.45 27.33 22.00
C ALA A 390 -33.20 26.69 21.41
N GLU A 391 -33.26 26.08 20.20
CA GLU A 391 -32.10 25.56 19.50
C GLU A 391 -31.05 26.62 19.15
N ARG A 392 -31.50 27.85 18.91
CA ARG A 392 -30.65 28.96 18.42
C ARG A 392 -30.26 29.95 19.50
N VAL A 393 -30.78 29.83 20.70
CA VAL A 393 -30.62 30.88 21.76
C VAL A 393 -29.16 31.07 22.17
N PHE A 394 -28.27 30.10 21.92
CA PHE A 394 -26.83 30.17 22.19
C PHE A 394 -26.01 30.68 20.99
N GLU A 395 -26.66 30.90 19.82
CA GLU A 395 -25.99 31.51 18.68
C GLU A 395 -25.58 32.97 18.99
N ARG A 396 -24.40 33.39 18.52
CA ARG A 396 -23.90 34.76 18.69
C ARG A 396 -24.86 35.72 18.00
N PHE A 397 -25.21 36.84 18.68
CA PHE A 397 -26.12 37.89 18.19
C PHE A 397 -27.57 37.43 17.92
N TYR A 398 -27.93 36.21 18.32
CA TYR A 398 -29.30 35.73 18.15
C TYR A 398 -30.24 36.43 19.11
N ARG A 399 -31.42 36.84 18.61
CA ARG A 399 -32.48 37.48 19.34
C ARG A 399 -33.83 36.96 18.86
N ALA A 400 -34.68 36.50 19.76
CA ALA A 400 -35.99 35.91 19.43
C ALA A 400 -36.97 36.92 18.84
N ASP A 401 -36.91 38.23 19.25
CA ASP A 401 -37.72 39.32 18.73
C ASP A 401 -36.88 40.58 18.56
N PRO A 402 -36.52 40.98 17.33
CA PRO A 402 -35.73 42.19 17.08
C PRO A 402 -36.44 43.48 17.40
N SER A 403 -37.78 43.50 17.41
CA SER A 403 -38.59 44.72 17.48
C SER A 403 -38.87 45.19 18.91
N ARG A 404 -39.00 44.31 19.88
CA ARG A 404 -39.32 44.63 21.29
C ARG A 404 -38.14 45.06 22.14
N THR A 405 -36.92 44.88 21.68
CA THR A 405 -35.72 44.96 22.53
C THR A 405 -34.81 46.15 22.25
N GLN A 406 -35.19 47.11 21.42
CA GLN A 406 -34.41 48.35 21.30
C GLN A 406 -34.37 49.15 22.61
N GLU A 407 -35.40 49.03 23.45
CA GLU A 407 -35.44 49.66 24.77
C GLU A 407 -34.81 48.81 25.89
N SER A 408 -34.73 47.48 25.76
CA SER A 408 -34.24 46.57 26.82
C SER A 408 -32.75 46.17 26.74
N GLY A 409 -32.00 46.66 25.77
CA GLY A 409 -30.52 46.76 25.81
C GLY A 409 -29.67 45.49 25.73
N GLY A 410 -30.16 44.34 25.28
CA GLY A 410 -29.34 43.11 25.17
C GLY A 410 -28.49 43.05 23.90
N THR A 411 -27.21 42.64 24.00
CA THR A 411 -26.27 42.52 22.88
C THR A 411 -26.45 41.23 22.07
N GLY A 412 -27.24 40.24 22.55
CA GLY A 412 -27.34 38.93 21.96
C GLY A 412 -26.06 38.07 22.11
N LEU A 413 -25.09 38.55 22.92
CA LEU A 413 -23.83 37.79 23.16
C LEU A 413 -23.82 37.06 24.51
N GLY A 414 -24.64 37.49 25.48
CA GLY A 414 -24.59 36.97 26.85
C GLY A 414 -24.73 35.45 26.94
N LEU A 415 -25.69 34.83 26.23
CA LEU A 415 -25.89 33.38 26.24
C LEU A 415 -24.81 32.66 25.45
N ALA A 416 -24.31 33.22 24.35
CA ALA A 416 -23.16 32.67 23.62
C ALA A 416 -21.87 32.70 24.47
N ILE A 417 -21.69 33.71 25.31
CA ILE A 417 -20.61 33.79 26.30
C ILE A 417 -20.78 32.72 27.37
N VAL A 418 -21.99 32.51 27.86
CA VAL A 418 -22.28 31.43 28.83
C VAL A 418 -21.91 30.08 28.26
N ASP A 419 -22.36 29.77 27.05
CA ASP A 419 -22.03 28.49 26.37
C ASP A 419 -20.53 28.29 26.22
N ALA A 420 -19.80 29.29 25.72
CA ALA A 420 -18.35 29.23 25.54
C ALA A 420 -17.60 29.11 26.89
N LEU A 421 -18.01 29.79 27.93
CA LEU A 421 -17.39 29.69 29.26
C LEU A 421 -17.67 28.33 29.90
N VAL A 422 -18.89 27.83 29.85
CA VAL A 422 -19.28 26.53 30.39
C VAL A 422 -18.53 25.42 29.67
N PHE A 423 -18.44 25.50 28.35
CA PHE A 423 -17.66 24.57 27.56
C PHE A 423 -16.17 24.57 27.93
N ALA A 424 -15.57 25.76 28.11
CA ALA A 424 -14.18 25.91 28.53
C ALA A 424 -13.89 25.31 29.93
N HIS A 425 -14.91 25.22 30.80
CA HIS A 425 -14.84 24.55 32.11
C HIS A 425 -15.15 23.04 32.04
N GLY A 426 -15.30 22.47 30.83
CA GLY A 426 -15.65 21.05 30.66
C GLY A 426 -17.08 20.69 31.05
N GLY A 427 -17.95 21.69 31.15
CA GLY A 427 -19.36 21.54 31.46
C GLY A 427 -20.28 21.53 30.24
N SER A 428 -21.58 21.58 30.51
CA SER A 428 -22.61 21.70 29.47
C SER A 428 -23.73 22.66 29.94
N ILE A 429 -24.33 23.35 28.97
CA ILE A 429 -25.52 24.16 29.19
C ILE A 429 -26.71 23.59 28.42
N ALA A 430 -27.87 23.64 29.01
CA ALA A 430 -29.14 23.27 28.39
C ALA A 430 -30.22 24.31 28.68
N VAL A 431 -31.21 24.43 27.78
CA VAL A 431 -32.37 25.23 27.94
C VAL A 431 -33.63 24.39 27.84
N GLN A 432 -34.55 24.60 28.75
CA GLN A 432 -35.89 24.01 28.71
C GLN A 432 -36.86 25.19 28.73
N SER A 433 -37.63 25.37 27.68
CA SER A 433 -38.60 26.46 27.56
C SER A 433 -39.81 26.04 26.78
N THR A 434 -40.96 26.50 27.17
CA THR A 434 -42.22 26.31 26.48
C THR A 434 -42.96 27.64 26.41
N PRO A 435 -43.55 28.01 25.29
CA PRO A 435 -44.32 29.26 25.19
C PRO A 435 -45.34 29.40 26.31
N ALA A 436 -45.33 30.56 26.96
CA ALA A 436 -46.19 30.91 28.10
C ALA A 436 -45.94 30.13 29.41
N ALA A 437 -44.92 29.25 29.48
CA ALA A 437 -44.56 28.48 30.68
C ALA A 437 -43.25 28.86 31.31
N GLY A 438 -42.56 29.85 30.75
CA GLY A 438 -41.25 30.32 31.22
C GLY A 438 -40.06 29.58 30.63
N THR A 439 -38.88 29.87 31.19
CA THR A 439 -37.62 29.29 30.74
C THR A 439 -36.75 28.81 31.90
N THR A 440 -36.08 27.70 31.72
CA THR A 440 -35.05 27.20 32.64
C THR A 440 -33.75 27.03 31.88
N PHE A 441 -32.71 27.72 32.29
CA PHE A 441 -31.34 27.52 31.84
C PHE A 441 -30.61 26.68 32.89
N SER A 442 -29.98 25.58 32.50
CA SER A 442 -29.26 24.63 33.37
C SER A 442 -27.82 24.51 32.95
N VAL A 443 -26.89 24.93 33.81
CA VAL A 443 -25.44 24.78 33.64
C VAL A 443 -24.95 23.63 34.51
N ALA A 444 -24.41 22.58 33.89
CA ALA A 444 -23.84 21.44 34.58
C ALA A 444 -22.31 21.45 34.45
N LEU A 445 -21.62 21.52 35.61
CA LEU A 445 -20.16 21.49 35.69
C LEU A 445 -19.68 20.22 36.39
N PRO A 446 -18.53 19.68 35.99
CA PRO A 446 -17.92 18.52 36.68
C PRO A 446 -17.70 18.84 38.15
N ARG A 447 -18.19 17.98 39.03
CA ARG A 447 -18.06 18.12 40.48
C ARG A 447 -16.63 17.81 40.91
N LEU A 448 -16.04 18.63 41.75
CA LEU A 448 -14.82 18.32 42.47
C LEU A 448 -15.21 17.37 43.63
N VAL A 449 -15.04 16.10 43.44
CA VAL A 449 -15.26 15.11 44.53
C VAL A 449 -13.93 14.92 45.19
N ASP A 450 -13.88 15.10 46.51
CA ASP A 450 -12.70 14.72 47.31
C ASP A 450 -12.42 13.23 47.12
N ALA A 451 -11.20 12.88 46.68
CA ALA A 451 -10.75 11.52 46.39
C ALA A 451 -10.48 10.71 47.65
#